data_0a59e55e851ee2f58d9df61ffe8066d9
#
_entry.id   0a59e55e851ee2f58d9df61ffe8066d9
#
_cell.length_a   1.000
_cell.length_b   1.000
_cell.length_c   1.000
_cell.angle_alpha   90.00
_cell.angle_beta   90.00
_cell.angle_gamma   90.00
#
_symmetry.space_group_name_H-M   'P 1'
#
loop_
_entity.id
_entity.type
_entity.pdbx_description
1 polymer ?
#
loop_
_entity_poly.entity_id
_entity_poly.type
_entity_poly.pdbx_seq_one_letter_code
_entity_poly.pdbx_strand_id
1 'polypeptide(L)'
;MITVEQVNKILGVDDSYKQPARLMELMLDDESRVKTFKQFLELETDMSYEWFQEMFENEHADRKIKKQDFTPDAVSLLLARLVGNDTKTYFESTAGNGGMMIQAWQHHRVSCPNFWMYNPKEYWYHVEELSDRSIPFLIFNMAIRGMNGVILHGDSLTREFKDVYFIRNMDSQYGGISEVINMEKTHTLGAGLGVRKWVT
;
A
#
# COMPACT_ATOMS: atom_id res chain seq x y z
N MET A 1 18.23 -4.36 0.38
CA MET A 1 17.36 -3.46 1.18
C MET A 1 17.66 -2.02 0.76
N ILE A 2 16.63 -1.21 0.53
CA ILE A 2 16.76 0.16 0.00
C ILE A 2 17.09 1.11 1.15
N THR A 3 18.10 2.00 0.97
CA THR A 3 18.48 2.98 2.00
C THR A 3 17.72 4.29 1.89
N VAL A 4 17.68 5.07 2.99
CA VAL A 4 17.04 6.40 3.02
C VAL A 4 17.63 7.33 1.94
N GLU A 5 18.95 7.31 1.74
CA GLU A 5 19.62 8.13 0.76
C GLU A 5 19.22 7.76 -0.68
N GLN A 6 19.04 6.46 -0.96
CA GLN A 6 18.57 5.98 -2.26
C GLN A 6 17.14 6.45 -2.54
N VAL A 7 16.26 6.35 -1.53
CA VAL A 7 14.89 6.87 -1.64
C VAL A 7 14.87 8.37 -1.85
N ASN A 8 15.62 9.14 -1.05
CA ASN A 8 15.74 10.58 -1.20
C ASN A 8 16.19 10.97 -2.62
N LYS A 9 17.17 10.25 -3.16
CA LYS A 9 17.68 10.48 -4.51
C LYS A 9 16.60 10.22 -5.58
N ILE A 10 15.85 9.13 -5.48
CA ILE A 10 14.78 8.80 -6.44
C ILE A 10 13.66 9.84 -6.37
N LEU A 11 13.25 10.21 -5.16
CA LEU A 11 12.17 11.16 -4.95
C LEU A 11 12.59 12.62 -5.22
N GLY A 12 13.89 12.90 -5.29
CA GLY A 12 14.43 14.25 -5.47
C GLY A 12 14.21 15.14 -4.25
N VAL A 13 14.31 14.58 -3.06
CA VAL A 13 14.20 15.29 -1.78
C VAL A 13 15.51 15.24 -0.99
N ASP A 14 15.72 16.22 -0.13
CA ASP A 14 16.89 16.36 0.72
C ASP A 14 16.68 15.85 2.16
N ASP A 15 15.41 15.58 2.51
CA ASP A 15 14.99 15.19 3.86
C ASP A 15 13.89 14.13 3.77
N SER A 16 13.96 13.11 4.61
CA SER A 16 12.97 12.04 4.71
C SER A 16 11.58 12.53 5.10
N TYR A 17 11.47 13.61 5.85
CA TYR A 17 10.18 14.24 6.17
C TYR A 17 9.41 14.74 4.94
N LYS A 18 10.09 15.01 3.83
CA LYS A 18 9.48 15.43 2.57
C LYS A 18 9.04 14.27 1.69
N GLN A 19 9.52 13.05 1.98
CA GLN A 19 9.22 11.87 1.17
C GLN A 19 7.73 11.58 1.02
N PRO A 20 6.90 11.59 2.09
CA PRO A 20 5.46 11.25 1.96
C PRO A 20 4.74 12.18 0.99
N ALA A 21 4.93 13.49 1.15
CA ALA A 21 4.29 14.49 0.29
C ALA A 21 4.74 14.34 -1.17
N ARG A 22 6.07 14.19 -1.38
CA ARG A 22 6.63 14.02 -2.72
C ARG A 22 6.19 12.71 -3.36
N LEU A 23 6.17 11.62 -2.60
CA LEU A 23 5.71 10.32 -3.09
C LEU A 23 4.23 10.38 -3.49
N MET A 24 3.39 11.08 -2.71
CA MET A 24 1.97 11.27 -3.06
C MET A 24 1.80 11.96 -4.42
N GLU A 25 2.53 13.06 -4.67
CA GLU A 25 2.52 13.74 -5.96
C GLU A 25 2.88 12.79 -7.10
N LEU A 26 3.94 12.00 -6.94
CA LEU A 26 4.40 11.06 -7.95
C LEU A 26 3.41 9.90 -8.18
N MET A 27 2.74 9.44 -7.12
CA MET A 27 1.77 8.33 -7.24
C MET A 27 0.47 8.74 -7.94
N LEU A 28 0.09 10.01 -7.87
CA LEU A 28 -1.12 10.52 -8.51
C LEU A 28 -0.90 10.94 -9.99
N ASP A 29 0.33 11.01 -10.45
CA ASP A 29 0.67 11.28 -11.85
C ASP A 29 1.15 10.01 -12.55
N ASP A 30 0.46 9.62 -13.62
CA ASP A 30 0.68 8.32 -14.29
C ASP A 30 2.10 8.15 -14.85
N GLU A 31 2.63 9.18 -15.50
CA GLU A 31 3.97 9.11 -16.11
C GLU A 31 5.05 9.09 -15.02
N SER A 32 4.94 9.96 -14.03
CA SER A 32 5.86 10.06 -12.90
C SER A 32 5.84 8.78 -12.08
N ARG A 33 4.65 8.19 -11.83
CA ARG A 33 4.50 6.93 -11.10
C ARG A 33 5.27 5.81 -11.77
N VAL A 34 5.05 5.60 -13.08
CA VAL A 34 5.74 4.54 -13.86
C VAL A 34 7.25 4.76 -13.86
N LYS A 35 7.71 6.00 -14.02
CA LYS A 35 9.14 6.35 -13.98
C LYS A 35 9.73 6.05 -12.60
N THR A 36 9.04 6.44 -11.55
CA THR A 36 9.45 6.20 -10.16
C THR A 36 9.56 4.70 -9.88
N PHE A 37 8.57 3.91 -10.27
CA PHE A 37 8.62 2.45 -10.10
C PHE A 37 9.82 1.81 -10.80
N LYS A 38 10.14 2.23 -12.03
CA LYS A 38 11.32 1.73 -12.74
C LYS A 38 12.62 2.01 -11.98
N GLN A 39 12.75 3.21 -11.41
CA GLN A 39 13.94 3.56 -10.60
C GLN A 39 14.06 2.72 -9.33
N PHE A 40 12.94 2.43 -8.65
CA PHE A 40 12.94 1.53 -7.49
C PHE A 40 13.27 0.09 -7.88
N LEU A 41 12.74 -0.40 -9.01
CA LEU A 41 12.99 -1.74 -9.53
C LEU A 41 14.44 -1.96 -9.99
N GLU A 42 15.19 -0.90 -10.31
CA GLU A 42 16.64 -0.98 -10.54
C GLU A 42 17.43 -1.24 -9.25
N LEU A 43 16.86 -0.92 -8.08
CA LEU A 43 17.49 -1.11 -6.77
C LEU A 43 17.06 -2.40 -6.08
N GLU A 44 15.78 -2.77 -6.22
CA GLU A 44 15.19 -3.91 -5.52
C GLU A 44 14.09 -4.56 -6.37
N THR A 45 14.14 -5.87 -6.49
CA THR A 45 13.18 -6.66 -7.26
C THR A 45 12.40 -7.66 -6.40
N ASP A 46 12.80 -7.87 -5.15
CA ASP A 46 12.04 -8.70 -4.22
C ASP A 46 10.83 -7.95 -3.70
N MET A 47 9.67 -8.33 -4.22
CA MET A 47 8.37 -7.74 -3.88
C MET A 47 7.73 -8.36 -2.62
N SER A 48 8.38 -9.35 -1.99
CA SER A 48 7.79 -10.13 -0.90
C SER A 48 7.74 -9.41 0.44
N TYR A 49 8.42 -8.27 0.57
CA TYR A 49 8.49 -7.50 1.82
C TYR A 49 8.26 -6.01 1.59
N GLU A 50 7.99 -5.29 2.67
CA GLU A 50 7.77 -3.84 2.67
C GLU A 50 9.13 -3.10 2.64
N TRP A 51 9.37 -2.30 1.59
CA TRP A 51 10.69 -1.71 1.33
C TRP A 51 11.05 -0.52 2.21
N PHE A 52 10.08 0.12 2.83
CA PHE A 52 10.26 1.36 3.60
C PHE A 52 10.20 1.15 5.13
N GLN A 53 9.99 -0.07 5.61
CA GLN A 53 9.79 -0.37 7.03
C GLN A 53 10.96 0.15 7.88
N GLU A 54 12.20 -0.15 7.49
CA GLU A 54 13.38 0.34 8.22
C GLU A 54 13.47 1.86 8.32
N MET A 55 13.05 2.56 7.24
CA MET A 55 13.04 4.02 7.24
C MET A 55 12.09 4.57 8.31
N PHE A 56 10.88 4.01 8.35
CA PHE A 56 9.90 4.39 9.36
C PHE A 56 10.36 4.01 10.77
N GLU A 57 11.04 2.89 10.93
CA GLU A 57 11.58 2.45 12.21
C GLU A 57 12.72 3.33 12.69
N ASN A 58 13.61 3.76 11.84
CA ASN A 58 14.77 4.60 12.19
C ASN A 58 14.41 6.07 12.44
N GLU A 59 13.39 6.61 11.81
CA GLU A 59 12.91 7.98 12.05
C GLU A 59 12.14 8.13 13.38
N HIS A 60 11.90 7.06 14.07
CA HIS A 60 11.09 7.02 15.30
C HIS A 60 11.83 7.44 16.58
N ALA A 61 12.55 8.54 16.55
CA ALA A 61 12.74 9.34 17.77
C ALA A 61 11.36 9.79 18.35
N ASP A 62 10.33 9.86 17.53
CA ASP A 62 8.94 10.19 17.91
C ASP A 62 8.07 9.00 18.35
N ARG A 63 8.57 7.76 18.37
CA ARG A 63 7.85 6.56 18.85
C ARG A 63 7.22 6.74 20.24
N LYS A 64 7.89 7.47 21.13
CA LYS A 64 7.38 7.74 22.49
C LYS A 64 6.09 8.55 22.51
N ILE A 65 5.82 9.33 21.46
CA ILE A 65 4.65 10.22 21.40
C ILE A 65 3.49 9.54 20.67
N LYS A 66 3.71 8.80 19.59
CA LYS A 66 2.64 8.27 18.72
C LYS A 66 2.30 6.80 18.93
N LYS A 67 3.09 6.02 19.69
CA LYS A 67 2.87 4.59 19.98
C LYS A 67 2.54 3.74 18.73
N GLN A 68 3.10 4.08 17.59
CA GLN A 68 2.96 3.31 16.36
C GLN A 68 4.09 2.29 16.29
N ASP A 69 3.79 1.02 16.53
CA ASP A 69 4.71 -0.09 16.29
C ASP A 69 4.28 -0.83 15.02
N PHE A 70 5.25 -1.15 14.16
CA PHE A 70 5.00 -1.98 13.00
C PHE A 70 4.91 -3.44 13.42
N THR A 71 4.00 -4.17 12.77
CA THR A 71 3.90 -5.62 12.97
C THR A 71 5.13 -6.29 12.36
N PRO A 72 5.94 -7.05 13.12
CA PRO A 72 7.09 -7.75 12.56
C PRO A 72 6.68 -8.72 11.45
N ASP A 73 7.50 -8.85 10.41
CA ASP A 73 7.22 -9.72 9.25
C ASP A 73 6.88 -11.16 9.63
N ALA A 74 7.56 -11.70 10.64
CA ALA A 74 7.27 -13.05 11.16
C ALA A 74 5.85 -13.18 11.72
N VAL A 75 5.33 -12.13 12.36
CA VAL A 75 3.96 -12.09 12.90
C VAL A 75 2.97 -11.92 11.76
N SER A 76 3.26 -11.03 10.81
CA SER A 76 2.44 -10.82 9.61
C SER A 76 2.30 -12.11 8.79
N LEU A 77 3.40 -12.84 8.60
CA LEU A 77 3.40 -14.13 7.91
C LEU A 77 2.60 -15.19 8.67
N LEU A 78 2.73 -15.23 10.01
CA LEU A 78 1.96 -16.15 10.84
C LEU A 78 0.45 -15.86 10.74
N LEU A 79 0.06 -14.61 10.85
CA LEU A 79 -1.33 -14.18 10.72
C LEU A 79 -1.90 -14.50 9.34
N ALA A 80 -1.16 -14.22 8.27
CA ALA A 80 -1.56 -14.58 6.90
C ALA A 80 -1.83 -16.09 6.75
N ARG A 81 -1.03 -16.93 7.41
CA ARG A 81 -1.23 -18.40 7.39
C ARG A 81 -2.40 -18.86 8.26
N LEU A 82 -2.70 -18.17 9.38
CA LEU A 82 -3.77 -18.54 10.29
C LEU A 82 -5.15 -18.13 9.79
N VAL A 83 -5.25 -16.99 9.13
CA VAL A 83 -6.53 -16.47 8.59
C VAL A 83 -7.07 -17.34 7.44
N GLY A 84 -6.20 -18.15 6.81
CA GLY A 84 -6.57 -19.01 5.70
C GLY A 84 -6.73 -18.23 4.39
N ASN A 85 -6.45 -18.89 3.25
CA ASN A 85 -6.28 -18.17 1.99
C ASN A 85 -7.28 -18.56 0.91
N ASP A 86 -8.42 -19.10 1.31
CA ASP A 86 -9.47 -19.46 0.36
C ASP A 86 -10.28 -18.26 -0.14
N THR A 87 -10.05 -17.07 0.47
CA THR A 87 -10.75 -15.85 0.07
C THR A 87 -9.89 -15.02 -0.87
N LYS A 88 -10.46 -14.66 -2.01
CA LYS A 88 -9.84 -13.73 -2.98
C LYS A 88 -9.98 -12.26 -2.55
N THR A 89 -10.43 -12.02 -1.34
CA THR A 89 -10.64 -10.69 -0.75
C THR A 89 -9.84 -10.55 0.54
N TYR A 90 -9.23 -9.39 0.71
CA TYR A 90 -8.46 -9.01 1.89
C TYR A 90 -9.02 -7.71 2.48
N PHE A 91 -9.12 -7.64 3.80
CA PHE A 91 -9.52 -6.42 4.51
C PHE A 91 -8.56 -6.14 5.68
N GLU A 92 -8.12 -4.90 5.80
CA GLU A 92 -7.28 -4.43 6.91
C GLU A 92 -7.64 -2.98 7.26
N SER A 93 -7.99 -2.72 8.53
CA SER A 93 -8.48 -1.41 9.00
C SER A 93 -7.39 -0.47 9.50
N THR A 94 -6.14 -0.91 9.59
CA THR A 94 -4.98 -0.13 10.08
C THR A 94 -3.72 -0.60 9.36
N ALA A 95 -3.70 -0.36 8.04
CA ALA A 95 -2.73 -0.99 7.15
C ALA A 95 -1.29 -0.44 7.28
N GLY A 96 -1.11 0.74 7.86
CA GLY A 96 0.19 1.39 7.86
C GLY A 96 0.74 1.55 6.44
N ASN A 97 1.95 1.06 6.21
CA ASN A 97 2.55 1.01 4.86
C ASN A 97 2.16 -0.26 4.07
N GLY A 98 1.34 -1.16 4.65
CA GLY A 98 0.83 -2.36 3.98
C GLY A 98 1.66 -3.61 4.18
N GLY A 99 2.46 -3.73 5.24
CA GLY A 99 3.30 -4.91 5.49
C GLY A 99 2.50 -6.22 5.54
N MET A 100 1.40 -6.27 6.30
CA MET A 100 0.53 -7.45 6.38
C MET A 100 -0.18 -7.73 5.04
N MET A 101 -0.67 -6.70 4.38
CA MET A 101 -1.27 -6.79 3.05
C MET A 101 -0.29 -7.39 2.03
N ILE A 102 0.99 -7.00 2.06
CA ILE A 102 2.04 -7.55 1.19
C ILE A 102 2.22 -9.05 1.45
N GLN A 103 2.23 -9.49 2.71
CA GLN A 103 2.33 -10.90 3.05
C GLN A 103 1.12 -11.69 2.55
N ALA A 104 -0.10 -11.15 2.66
CA ALA A 104 -1.30 -11.77 2.11
C ALA A 104 -1.22 -11.88 0.58
N TRP A 105 -0.81 -10.82 -0.10
CA TRP A 105 -0.60 -10.81 -1.55
C TRP A 105 0.46 -11.84 -1.99
N GLN A 106 1.60 -11.88 -1.30
CA GLN A 106 2.65 -12.85 -1.59
C GLN A 106 2.14 -14.28 -1.40
N HIS A 107 1.35 -14.53 -0.34
CA HIS A 107 0.74 -15.83 -0.12
C HIS A 107 -0.20 -16.23 -1.26
N HIS A 108 -1.09 -15.33 -1.72
CA HIS A 108 -1.97 -15.60 -2.86
C HIS A 108 -1.17 -15.98 -4.11
N ARG A 109 -0.05 -15.31 -4.37
CA ARG A 109 0.83 -15.60 -5.52
C ARG A 109 1.47 -16.97 -5.45
N VAL A 110 2.07 -17.32 -4.29
CA VAL A 110 2.79 -18.60 -4.13
C VAL A 110 1.84 -19.79 -3.98
N SER A 111 0.58 -19.55 -3.63
CA SER A 111 -0.46 -20.59 -3.56
C SER A 111 -1.00 -20.98 -4.93
N CYS A 112 -0.77 -20.18 -5.97
CA CYS A 112 -1.08 -20.58 -7.33
C CYS A 112 -0.17 -21.76 -7.75
N PRO A 113 -0.69 -22.79 -8.42
CA PRO A 113 0.09 -23.94 -8.87
C PRO A 113 1.32 -23.57 -9.72
N ASN A 114 1.23 -22.44 -10.39
CA ASN A 114 2.31 -21.80 -11.11
C ASN A 114 2.13 -20.28 -10.97
N PHE A 115 3.19 -19.54 -10.63
CA PHE A 115 3.13 -18.09 -10.44
C PHE A 115 2.63 -17.32 -11.68
N TRP A 116 2.79 -17.88 -12.89
CA TRP A 116 2.22 -17.34 -14.13
C TRP A 116 0.69 -17.40 -14.17
N MET A 117 0.06 -18.21 -13.30
CA MET A 117 -1.39 -18.34 -13.21
C MET A 117 -2.02 -17.33 -12.24
N TYR A 118 -1.19 -16.57 -11.50
CA TYR A 118 -1.71 -15.51 -10.67
C TYR A 118 -2.35 -14.43 -11.54
N ASN A 119 -3.66 -14.25 -11.36
CA ASN A 119 -4.43 -13.23 -12.06
C ASN A 119 -4.85 -12.14 -11.06
N PRO A 120 -4.27 -10.93 -11.12
CA PRO A 120 -4.60 -9.85 -10.18
C PRO A 120 -6.09 -9.50 -10.14
N LYS A 121 -6.84 -9.70 -11.24
CA LYS A 121 -8.27 -9.37 -11.33
C LYS A 121 -9.15 -10.27 -10.45
N GLU A 122 -8.62 -11.39 -9.98
CA GLU A 122 -9.36 -12.29 -9.11
C GLU A 122 -9.25 -11.92 -7.63
N TYR A 123 -8.38 -10.97 -7.28
CA TYR A 123 -8.10 -10.58 -5.90
C TYR A 123 -8.49 -9.12 -5.67
N TRP A 124 -9.04 -8.86 -4.48
CA TRP A 124 -9.45 -7.52 -4.07
C TRP A 124 -8.92 -7.20 -2.67
N TYR A 125 -8.24 -6.08 -2.53
CA TYR A 125 -7.66 -5.61 -1.27
C TYR A 125 -8.37 -4.32 -0.84
N HIS A 126 -9.05 -4.37 0.30
CA HIS A 126 -9.66 -3.19 0.93
C HIS A 126 -8.83 -2.87 2.17
N VAL A 127 -8.16 -1.74 2.17
CA VAL A 127 -7.29 -1.32 3.25
C VAL A 127 -7.63 0.10 3.69
N GLU A 128 -7.51 0.35 4.99
CA GLU A 128 -7.81 1.63 5.60
C GLU A 128 -6.61 2.09 6.44
N GLU A 129 -6.30 3.38 6.40
CA GLU A 129 -5.18 3.96 7.15
C GLU A 129 -5.46 5.42 7.51
N LEU A 130 -5.15 5.80 8.75
CA LEU A 130 -5.38 7.13 9.30
C LEU A 130 -4.23 8.10 8.99
N SER A 131 -3.01 7.60 8.92
CA SER A 131 -1.79 8.40 8.85
C SER A 131 -1.58 9.02 7.47
N ASP A 132 -1.63 10.34 7.38
CA ASP A 132 -1.27 11.10 6.17
C ASP A 132 0.14 10.72 5.65
N ARG A 133 1.01 10.28 6.56
CA ARG A 133 2.38 9.91 6.25
C ARG A 133 2.49 8.52 5.63
N SER A 134 1.67 7.57 6.07
CA SER A 134 1.71 6.18 5.59
C SER A 134 0.99 5.99 4.26
N ILE A 135 -0.06 6.76 3.99
CA ILE A 135 -0.88 6.63 2.79
C ILE A 135 -0.08 6.62 1.47
N PRO A 136 0.88 7.52 1.22
CA PRO A 136 1.63 7.51 -0.03
C PRO A 136 2.44 6.22 -0.24
N PHE A 137 2.98 5.65 0.84
CA PHE A 137 3.73 4.39 0.79
C PHE A 137 2.80 3.19 0.63
N LEU A 138 1.62 3.23 1.23
CA LEU A 138 0.59 2.21 1.03
C LEU A 138 0.12 2.17 -0.43
N ILE A 139 -0.14 3.35 -1.03
CA ILE A 139 -0.46 3.48 -2.46
C ILE A 139 0.69 2.92 -3.32
N PHE A 140 1.93 3.33 -3.05
CA PHE A 140 3.11 2.82 -3.75
C PHE A 140 3.19 1.29 -3.67
N ASN A 141 3.06 0.74 -2.47
CA ASN A 141 3.17 -0.69 -2.23
C ASN A 141 2.11 -1.52 -2.94
N MET A 142 0.86 -1.04 -2.99
CA MET A 142 -0.20 -1.69 -3.76
C MET A 142 0.05 -1.59 -5.26
N ALA A 143 0.37 -0.38 -5.73
CA ALA A 143 0.43 -0.11 -7.17
C ALA A 143 1.63 -0.77 -7.85
N ILE A 144 2.82 -0.76 -7.24
CA ILE A 144 4.02 -1.41 -7.81
C ILE A 144 3.88 -2.94 -7.89
N ARG A 145 3.06 -3.54 -7.00
CA ARG A 145 2.78 -4.99 -6.98
C ARG A 145 1.63 -5.41 -7.88
N GLY A 146 1.03 -4.47 -8.60
CA GLY A 146 -0.07 -4.78 -9.52
C GLY A 146 -1.33 -5.28 -8.81
N MET A 147 -1.60 -4.84 -7.58
CA MET A 147 -2.81 -5.22 -6.85
C MET A 147 -4.05 -4.50 -7.38
N ASN A 148 -5.23 -5.07 -7.12
CA ASN A 148 -6.53 -4.41 -7.29
C ASN A 148 -7.17 -4.17 -5.92
N GLY A 149 -7.70 -2.96 -5.69
CA GLY A 149 -8.33 -2.70 -4.41
C GLY A 149 -8.70 -1.24 -4.19
N VAL A 150 -9.00 -0.95 -2.93
CA VAL A 150 -9.35 0.38 -2.45
C VAL A 150 -8.57 0.72 -1.19
N ILE A 151 -8.10 1.94 -1.13
CA ILE A 151 -7.47 2.52 0.06
C ILE A 151 -8.40 3.62 0.56
N LEU A 152 -8.85 3.52 1.80
CA LEU A 152 -9.58 4.58 2.49
C LEU A 152 -8.64 5.30 3.47
N HIS A 153 -8.48 6.60 3.27
CA HIS A 153 -7.65 7.44 4.11
C HIS A 153 -8.49 8.11 5.20
N GLY A 154 -8.39 7.68 6.43
CA GLY A 154 -9.11 8.24 7.55
C GLY A 154 -9.27 7.30 8.74
N ASP A 155 -10.23 7.59 9.59
CA ASP A 155 -10.44 6.87 10.85
C ASP A 155 -11.42 5.71 10.68
N SER A 156 -10.90 4.50 10.72
CA SER A 156 -11.65 3.24 10.61
C SER A 156 -12.63 3.02 11.78
N LEU A 157 -12.36 3.56 12.96
CA LEU A 157 -13.23 3.40 14.12
C LEU A 157 -14.46 4.29 14.03
N THR A 158 -14.27 5.54 13.63
CA THR A 158 -15.37 6.50 13.48
C THR A 158 -16.03 6.44 12.10
N ARG A 159 -15.39 5.74 11.13
CA ARG A 159 -15.82 5.66 9.72
C ARG A 159 -15.84 7.05 9.05
N GLU A 160 -14.93 7.92 9.45
CA GLU A 160 -14.75 9.25 8.87
C GLU A 160 -13.48 9.28 8.03
N PHE A 161 -13.63 9.49 6.73
CA PHE A 161 -12.53 9.39 5.78
C PHE A 161 -12.32 10.71 5.02
N LYS A 162 -11.04 11.02 4.76
CA LYS A 162 -10.59 12.20 4.02
C LYS A 162 -10.61 11.97 2.53
N ASP A 163 -10.07 10.81 2.10
CA ASP A 163 -9.89 10.47 0.69
C ASP A 163 -10.09 8.98 0.43
N VAL A 164 -10.29 8.65 -0.84
CA VAL A 164 -10.40 7.27 -1.30
C VAL A 164 -9.66 7.09 -2.62
N TYR A 165 -8.81 6.09 -2.68
CA TYR A 165 -8.00 5.75 -3.85
C TYR A 165 -8.36 4.35 -4.34
N PHE A 166 -8.74 4.22 -5.61
CA PHE A 166 -8.82 2.92 -6.26
C PHE A 166 -7.49 2.61 -6.93
N ILE A 167 -7.02 1.40 -6.65
CA ILE A 167 -5.83 0.82 -7.24
C ILE A 167 -6.31 -0.22 -8.24
N ARG A 168 -6.00 -0.02 -9.52
CA ARG A 168 -6.57 -0.81 -10.60
C ARG A 168 -5.50 -1.38 -11.52
N ASN A 169 -5.47 -2.70 -11.63
CA ASN A 169 -4.66 -3.41 -12.61
C ASN A 169 -5.58 -4.14 -13.60
N MET A 170 -5.56 -3.72 -14.85
CA MET A 170 -6.37 -4.31 -15.91
C MET A 170 -5.66 -5.46 -16.61
N ASP A 171 -4.37 -5.68 -16.34
CA ASP A 171 -3.64 -6.80 -16.88
C ASP A 171 -4.08 -8.12 -16.22
N SER A 172 -4.19 -9.15 -17.02
CA SER A 172 -4.47 -10.52 -16.53
C SER A 172 -3.19 -11.33 -16.30
N GLN A 173 -2.02 -10.68 -16.45
CA GLN A 173 -0.72 -11.32 -16.32
C GLN A 173 0.03 -10.80 -15.09
N TYR A 174 0.82 -11.69 -14.52
CA TYR A 174 1.78 -11.37 -13.50
C TYR A 174 2.76 -10.26 -13.95
N GLY A 175 2.95 -9.24 -13.10
CA GLY A 175 3.95 -8.18 -13.31
C GLY A 175 3.41 -6.85 -13.83
N GLY A 176 2.11 -6.70 -13.98
CA GLY A 176 1.51 -5.38 -14.27
C GLY A 176 1.68 -4.39 -13.11
N ILE A 177 1.76 -3.11 -13.46
CA ILE A 177 1.72 -1.99 -12.49
C ILE A 177 0.29 -1.46 -12.45
N SER A 178 -0.22 -1.14 -11.26
CA SER A 178 -1.58 -0.62 -11.14
C SER A 178 -1.65 0.89 -11.39
N GLU A 179 -2.77 1.32 -11.93
CA GLU A 179 -3.19 2.72 -11.94
C GLU A 179 -3.63 3.14 -10.52
N VAL A 180 -3.50 4.42 -10.24
CA VAL A 180 -3.97 5.03 -8.99
C VAL A 180 -5.01 6.09 -9.33
N ILE A 181 -6.23 5.91 -8.87
CA ILE A 181 -7.37 6.77 -9.18
C ILE A 181 -7.87 7.40 -7.87
N ASN A 182 -7.65 8.69 -7.71
CA ASN A 182 -8.29 9.45 -6.64
C ASN A 182 -9.76 9.64 -7.00
N MET A 183 -10.66 9.07 -6.22
CA MET A 183 -12.08 9.05 -6.51
C MET A 183 -12.81 10.25 -5.91
N GLU A 184 -13.84 10.72 -6.59
CA GLU A 184 -14.74 11.73 -6.05
C GLU A 184 -15.53 11.16 -4.86
N LYS A 185 -15.58 11.91 -3.77
CA LYS A 185 -16.23 11.53 -2.51
C LYS A 185 -17.76 11.70 -2.61
N THR A 186 -18.42 10.75 -3.26
CA THR A 186 -19.90 10.76 -3.39
C THR A 186 -20.57 9.99 -2.25
N HIS A 187 -21.83 10.32 -1.99
CA HIS A 187 -22.64 9.58 -1.02
C HIS A 187 -22.79 8.10 -1.39
N THR A 188 -23.00 7.81 -2.69
CA THR A 188 -23.17 6.43 -3.18
C THR A 188 -21.89 5.61 -2.97
N LEU A 189 -20.72 6.20 -3.28
CA LEU A 189 -19.44 5.53 -3.05
C LEU A 189 -19.22 5.30 -1.55
N GLY A 190 -19.49 6.30 -0.72
CA GLY A 190 -19.38 6.18 0.73
C GLY A 190 -20.26 5.08 1.30
N ALA A 191 -21.51 5.00 0.87
CA ALA A 191 -22.44 3.94 1.31
C ALA A 191 -21.92 2.53 0.93
N GLY A 192 -21.38 2.37 -0.29
CA GLY A 192 -20.80 1.11 -0.76
C GLY A 192 -19.55 0.67 0.00
N LEU A 193 -18.78 1.62 0.55
CA LEU A 193 -17.54 1.39 1.30
C LEU A 193 -17.75 1.45 2.84
N GLY A 194 -18.97 1.64 3.31
CA GLY A 194 -19.28 1.76 4.73
C GLY A 194 -18.75 3.04 5.37
N VAL A 195 -18.55 4.10 4.59
CA VAL A 195 -18.14 5.42 5.07
C VAL A 195 -19.33 6.12 5.70
N ARG A 196 -19.18 6.57 6.94
CA ARG A 196 -20.23 7.35 7.63
C ARG A 196 -20.21 8.82 7.19
N LYS A 197 -19.01 9.35 7.00
CA LYS A 197 -18.83 10.77 6.65
C LYS A 197 -17.53 10.98 5.89
N TRP A 198 -17.59 11.75 4.82
CA TRP A 198 -16.41 12.33 4.20
C TRP A 198 -16.02 13.61 4.96
N VAL A 199 -14.76 13.71 5.37
CA VAL A 199 -14.18 14.87 6.04
C VAL A 199 -13.16 15.57 5.14
N THR A 200 -12.82 16.80 5.48
CA THR A 200 -11.79 17.61 4.77
C THR A 200 -10.45 17.52 5.50
#